data_c6913f771fe2aaa88b9735bfee71cd83
#
_entry.id   c6913f771fe2aaa88b9735bfee71cd83
#
_cell.length_a   1.000
_cell.length_b   1.000
_cell.length_c   1.000
_cell.angle_alpha   90.00
_cell.angle_beta   90.00
_cell.angle_gamma   90.00
#
_symmetry.space_group_name_H-M   'P 1'
#
loop_
_entity.id
_entity.type
_entity.pdbx_description
1 polymer ?
#
loop_
_entity_poly.entity_id
_entity_poly.type
_entity_poly.pdbx_seq_one_letter_code
_entity_poly.pdbx_strand_id
1 'polypeptide(L)'
;AALRRQLAESLYERASEKFSIDATIAHQIEIYETILRRARAGKQKRAGVMICGAYGKGNAGDDAILKAILRQMRAIDRDMPICVLSHDPMQTRLRYHVDSVHVFDPFAFYPRMCRTKLYINGGGSLIQDQTSTRSLQYYLASIRLAKLAGCRVLMYGCGIGPVNVPANRRAAARVMNRCVDAITLREDLSAQELQAMGVTRPKVYVTADPALLLTPGSERAVDSFLLGNGLDPAGQYALFVLRPWQGFDEKFPALVDATNYVNQKYRLTPVFFCLEPERDLPPS
;
A
#
# COMPACT_ATOMS: atom_id res chain seq x y z
N ALA A 1 1.84 -30.00 21.22
CA ALA A 1 2.08 -30.24 19.79
C ALA A 1 0.76 -30.28 19.00
N ALA A 2 -0.26 -31.04 19.45
CA ALA A 2 -1.55 -31.16 18.74
C ALA A 2 -2.30 -29.84 18.58
N LEU A 3 -2.43 -29.02 19.63
CA LEU A 3 -3.12 -27.73 19.59
C LEU A 3 -2.44 -26.73 18.63
N ARG A 4 -1.11 -26.72 18.57
CA ARG A 4 -0.38 -25.86 17.62
C ARG A 4 -0.65 -26.25 16.17
N ARG A 5 -0.77 -27.55 15.89
CA ARG A 5 -1.05 -28.09 14.57
C ARG A 5 -2.48 -27.74 14.14
N GLN A 6 -3.43 -27.92 15.03
CA GLN A 6 -4.84 -27.59 14.81
C GLN A 6 -5.05 -26.09 14.58
N LEU A 7 -4.36 -25.22 15.35
CA LEU A 7 -4.39 -23.77 15.15
C LEU A 7 -3.73 -23.37 13.82
N ALA A 8 -2.62 -23.99 13.45
CA ALA A 8 -1.94 -23.71 12.18
C ALA A 8 -2.79 -24.15 10.99
N GLU A 9 -3.44 -25.30 11.03
CA GLU A 9 -4.37 -25.78 10.01
C GLU A 9 -5.58 -24.86 9.88
N SER A 10 -6.22 -24.49 10.98
CA SER A 10 -7.36 -23.58 10.99
C SER A 10 -7.01 -22.17 10.50
N LEU A 11 -5.82 -21.65 10.82
CA LEU A 11 -5.30 -20.39 10.31
C LEU A 11 -5.00 -20.45 8.81
N TYR A 12 -4.44 -21.59 8.36
CA TYR A 12 -4.15 -21.81 6.95
C TYR A 12 -5.44 -21.92 6.11
N GLU A 13 -6.44 -22.66 6.58
CA GLU A 13 -7.74 -22.77 5.94
C GLU A 13 -8.43 -21.38 5.84
N ARG A 14 -8.47 -20.64 6.95
CA ARG A 14 -9.04 -19.28 6.98
C ARG A 14 -8.28 -18.30 6.09
N ALA A 15 -6.95 -18.41 6.05
CA ALA A 15 -6.13 -17.58 5.17
C ALA A 15 -6.34 -17.96 3.71
N SER A 16 -6.45 -19.25 3.40
CA SER A 16 -6.69 -19.74 2.03
C SER A 16 -8.08 -19.39 1.51
N GLU A 17 -9.11 -19.45 2.36
CA GLU A 17 -10.49 -19.08 1.96
C GLU A 17 -10.68 -17.58 1.83
N LYS A 18 -10.24 -16.79 2.82
CA LYS A 18 -10.46 -15.33 2.82
C LYS A 18 -9.43 -14.54 2.05
N PHE A 19 -8.21 -15.04 1.94
CA PHE A 19 -7.05 -14.31 1.43
C PHE A 19 -6.30 -15.07 0.35
N SER A 20 -6.93 -16.10 -0.28
CA SER A 20 -6.31 -16.71 -1.45
C SER A 20 -6.05 -15.62 -2.48
N ILE A 21 -4.88 -15.67 -3.09
CA ILE A 21 -4.45 -14.71 -4.13
C ILE A 21 -5.54 -14.62 -5.20
N ASP A 22 -6.08 -15.76 -5.62
CA ASP A 22 -7.10 -15.81 -6.68
C ASP A 22 -8.44 -15.19 -6.26
N ALA A 23 -8.93 -15.45 -5.04
CA ALA A 23 -10.15 -14.84 -4.53
C ALA A 23 -9.99 -13.33 -4.35
N THR A 24 -8.84 -12.87 -3.86
CA THR A 24 -8.52 -11.46 -3.69
C THR A 24 -8.43 -10.77 -5.06
N ILE A 25 -7.75 -11.38 -6.03
CA ILE A 25 -7.65 -10.86 -7.41
C ILE A 25 -9.04 -10.79 -8.05
N ALA A 26 -9.82 -11.86 -8.00
CA ALA A 26 -11.15 -11.91 -8.59
C ALA A 26 -12.07 -10.82 -8.03
N HIS A 27 -12.08 -10.64 -6.72
CA HIS A 27 -12.89 -9.62 -6.06
C HIS A 27 -12.43 -8.20 -6.39
N GLN A 28 -11.13 -7.97 -6.46
CA GLN A 28 -10.57 -6.67 -6.87
C GLN A 28 -10.88 -6.37 -8.34
N ILE A 29 -10.76 -7.35 -9.24
CA ILE A 29 -11.11 -7.20 -10.66
C ILE A 29 -12.60 -6.83 -10.77
N GLU A 30 -13.50 -7.51 -10.07
CA GLU A 30 -14.94 -7.20 -10.07
C GLU A 30 -15.24 -5.76 -9.62
N ILE A 31 -14.56 -5.30 -8.56
CA ILE A 31 -14.66 -3.92 -8.08
C ILE A 31 -14.20 -2.94 -9.18
N TYR A 32 -13.03 -3.18 -9.78
CA TYR A 32 -12.52 -2.34 -10.86
C TYR A 32 -13.45 -2.31 -12.06
N GLU A 33 -13.89 -3.47 -12.54
CA GLU A 33 -14.83 -3.56 -13.66
C GLU A 33 -16.15 -2.85 -13.36
N THR A 34 -16.65 -2.95 -12.14
CA THR A 34 -17.88 -2.27 -11.74
C THR A 34 -17.71 -0.76 -11.75
N ILE A 35 -16.57 -0.25 -11.26
CA ILE A 35 -16.23 1.18 -11.27
C ILE A 35 -16.03 1.66 -12.72
N LEU A 36 -15.31 0.91 -13.55
CA LEU A 36 -15.06 1.24 -14.94
C LEU A 36 -16.34 1.19 -15.79
N ARG A 37 -17.21 0.18 -15.60
CA ARG A 37 -18.53 0.11 -16.28
C ARG A 37 -19.39 1.33 -15.96
N ARG A 38 -19.46 1.74 -14.69
CA ARG A 38 -20.16 2.96 -14.28
C ARG A 38 -19.55 4.24 -14.85
N ALA A 39 -18.23 4.28 -14.99
CA ALA A 39 -17.52 5.39 -15.62
C ALA A 39 -17.74 5.47 -17.13
N ARG A 40 -17.92 4.34 -17.83
CA ARG A 40 -18.22 4.29 -19.28
C ARG A 40 -19.61 4.83 -19.62
N ALA A 41 -20.56 4.78 -18.70
CA ALA A 41 -21.92 5.30 -18.90
C ALA A 41 -22.01 6.84 -18.91
N GLY A 42 -20.95 7.59 -18.63
CA GLY A 42 -20.91 9.05 -18.64
C GLY A 42 -20.33 9.61 -19.96
N LYS A 43 -20.98 10.62 -20.52
CA LYS A 43 -20.71 11.23 -21.85
C LYS A 43 -19.35 11.94 -22.02
N GLN A 44 -18.37 11.88 -21.12
CA GLN A 44 -17.09 12.58 -21.27
C GLN A 44 -15.96 11.63 -21.67
N LYS A 45 -15.13 12.07 -22.64
CA LYS A 45 -13.89 11.40 -23.11
C LYS A 45 -12.77 11.40 -22.03
N ARG A 46 -13.06 10.87 -20.86
CA ARG A 46 -12.05 10.67 -19.81
C ARG A 46 -11.45 9.28 -19.92
N ALA A 47 -10.16 9.15 -19.72
CA ALA A 47 -9.46 7.88 -19.85
C ALA A 47 -8.49 7.66 -18.70
N GLY A 48 -8.19 6.40 -18.40
CA GLY A 48 -7.10 5.99 -17.55
C GLY A 48 -7.31 6.25 -16.06
N VAL A 49 -6.20 6.11 -15.34
CA VAL A 49 -6.14 6.08 -13.89
C VAL A 49 -5.07 7.05 -13.37
N MET A 50 -5.38 7.76 -12.30
CA MET A 50 -4.41 8.51 -11.52
C MET A 50 -4.24 7.85 -10.16
N ILE A 51 -3.01 7.56 -9.78
CA ILE A 51 -2.68 6.86 -8.54
C ILE A 51 -1.94 7.80 -7.60
N CYS A 52 -2.40 7.92 -6.36
CA CYS A 52 -1.80 8.71 -5.30
C CYS A 52 -1.52 7.86 -4.07
N GLY A 53 -0.33 7.99 -3.52
CA GLY A 53 0.13 7.32 -2.31
C GLY A 53 1.45 7.94 -1.84
N ALA A 54 2.17 7.26 -0.95
CA ALA A 54 3.46 7.75 -0.43
C ALA A 54 4.64 7.35 -1.34
N TYR A 55 4.46 7.42 -2.64
CA TYR A 55 5.40 6.93 -3.65
C TYR A 55 6.58 7.86 -3.91
N GLY A 56 7.71 7.27 -4.31
CA GLY A 56 8.92 8.02 -4.67
C GLY A 56 9.70 8.54 -3.48
N LYS A 57 9.58 7.90 -2.31
CA LYS A 57 10.34 8.19 -1.09
C LYS A 57 11.38 7.10 -0.76
N GLY A 58 11.56 6.12 -1.63
CA GLY A 58 12.47 5.01 -1.37
C GLY A 58 11.94 3.99 -0.34
N ASN A 59 10.64 4.01 -0.02
CA ASN A 59 10.03 3.00 0.85
C ASN A 59 9.64 1.77 0.03
N ALA A 60 10.28 0.65 0.29
CA ALA A 60 10.06 -0.60 -0.45
C ALA A 60 8.62 -1.13 -0.31
N GLY A 61 7.96 -0.88 0.83
CA GLY A 61 6.56 -1.27 1.06
C GLY A 61 5.60 -0.50 0.16
N ASP A 62 5.74 0.83 0.11
CA ASP A 62 4.92 1.67 -0.78
C ASP A 62 5.18 1.37 -2.25
N ASP A 63 6.45 1.10 -2.62
CA ASP A 63 6.85 0.68 -3.97
C ASP A 63 6.25 -0.69 -4.35
N ALA A 64 6.21 -1.63 -3.41
CA ALA A 64 5.57 -2.93 -3.60
C ALA A 64 4.06 -2.78 -3.89
N ILE A 65 3.37 -1.96 -3.11
CA ILE A 65 1.96 -1.65 -3.31
C ILE A 65 1.73 -0.99 -4.67
N LEU A 66 2.52 0.03 -5.03
CA LEU A 66 2.43 0.67 -6.34
C LEU A 66 2.60 -0.34 -7.48
N LYS A 67 3.62 -1.19 -7.40
CA LYS A 67 3.88 -2.24 -8.39
C LYS A 67 2.69 -3.20 -8.52
N ALA A 68 2.09 -3.59 -7.41
CA ALA A 68 0.90 -4.44 -7.41
C ALA A 68 -0.30 -3.76 -8.09
N ILE A 69 -0.58 -2.50 -7.76
CA ILE A 69 -1.66 -1.71 -8.40
C ILE A 69 -1.42 -1.61 -9.91
N LEU A 70 -0.21 -1.24 -10.33
CA LEU A 70 0.13 -1.09 -11.75
C LEU A 70 -0.04 -2.41 -12.51
N ARG A 71 0.38 -3.53 -11.92
CA ARG A 71 0.20 -4.86 -12.49
C ARG A 71 -1.28 -5.17 -12.71
N GLN A 72 -2.13 -4.89 -11.72
CA GLN A 72 -3.58 -5.11 -11.82
C GLN A 72 -4.22 -4.21 -12.88
N MET A 73 -3.85 -2.94 -12.92
CA MET A 73 -4.38 -2.02 -13.94
C MET A 73 -4.03 -2.48 -15.36
N ARG A 74 -2.79 -2.93 -15.58
CA ARG A 74 -2.34 -3.46 -16.88
C ARG A 74 -2.94 -4.82 -17.22
N ALA A 75 -3.32 -5.62 -16.23
CA ALA A 75 -4.05 -6.87 -16.46
C ALA A 75 -5.48 -6.62 -16.95
N ILE A 76 -6.10 -5.51 -16.52
CA ILE A 76 -7.44 -5.10 -16.99
C ILE A 76 -7.38 -4.48 -18.38
N ASP A 77 -6.41 -3.63 -18.61
CA ASP A 77 -6.20 -2.95 -19.89
C ASP A 77 -4.70 -2.62 -20.03
N ARG A 78 -4.05 -3.29 -20.98
CA ARG A 78 -2.60 -3.16 -21.23
C ARG A 78 -2.19 -1.74 -21.61
N ASP A 79 -3.05 -1.06 -22.34
CA ASP A 79 -2.80 0.28 -22.87
C ASP A 79 -3.42 1.39 -22.01
N MET A 80 -3.87 1.04 -20.81
CA MET A 80 -4.49 2.00 -19.89
C MET A 80 -3.54 3.17 -19.61
N PRO A 81 -3.94 4.42 -19.84
CA PRO A 81 -3.17 5.58 -19.43
C PRO A 81 -3.09 5.64 -17.90
N ILE A 82 -1.90 5.60 -17.35
CA ILE A 82 -1.66 5.65 -15.90
C ILE A 82 -0.75 6.83 -15.58
N CYS A 83 -1.18 7.66 -14.63
CA CYS A 83 -0.37 8.74 -14.06
C CYS A 83 -0.23 8.53 -12.55
N VAL A 84 1.02 8.54 -12.05
CA VAL A 84 1.32 8.37 -10.63
C VAL A 84 1.73 9.71 -10.04
N LEU A 85 1.11 10.09 -8.91
CA LEU A 85 1.61 11.19 -8.09
C LEU A 85 2.75 10.69 -7.22
N SER A 86 3.94 11.25 -7.41
CA SER A 86 5.19 10.78 -6.79
C SER A 86 6.02 11.94 -6.23
N HIS A 87 6.80 11.66 -5.19
CA HIS A 87 7.83 12.59 -4.70
C HIS A 87 9.05 12.66 -5.64
N ASP A 88 9.31 11.57 -6.35
CA ASP A 88 10.30 11.51 -7.44
C ASP A 88 9.64 11.02 -8.73
N PRO A 89 9.06 11.94 -9.54
CA PRO A 89 8.41 11.58 -10.79
C PRO A 89 9.36 10.99 -11.83
N MET A 90 10.63 11.38 -11.81
CA MET A 90 11.61 10.90 -12.79
C MET A 90 11.93 9.42 -12.55
N GLN A 91 12.28 9.08 -11.31
CA GLN A 91 12.52 7.69 -10.92
C GLN A 91 11.28 6.82 -11.15
N THR A 92 10.08 7.33 -10.80
CA THR A 92 8.82 6.61 -11.00
C THR A 92 8.56 6.31 -12.46
N ARG A 93 8.79 7.25 -13.38
CA ARG A 93 8.67 7.04 -14.84
C ARG A 93 9.64 5.98 -15.35
N LEU A 94 10.90 6.09 -14.95
CA LEU A 94 11.95 5.15 -15.39
C LEU A 94 11.71 3.73 -14.88
N ARG A 95 11.31 3.61 -13.61
CA ARG A 95 11.14 2.29 -12.95
C ARG A 95 9.88 1.55 -13.38
N TYR A 96 8.77 2.28 -13.59
CA TYR A 96 7.45 1.67 -13.78
C TYR A 96 6.88 1.87 -15.19
N HIS A 97 7.55 2.66 -16.04
CA HIS A 97 7.09 2.99 -17.40
C HIS A 97 5.66 3.54 -17.42
N VAL A 98 5.38 4.52 -16.57
CA VAL A 98 4.11 5.24 -16.45
C VAL A 98 4.33 6.75 -16.49
N ASP A 99 3.29 7.54 -16.77
CA ASP A 99 3.38 8.99 -16.54
C ASP A 99 3.46 9.27 -15.03
N SER A 100 4.17 10.31 -14.66
CA SER A 100 4.27 10.71 -13.26
C SER A 100 4.47 12.20 -13.12
N VAL A 101 3.86 12.77 -12.10
CA VAL A 101 3.98 14.19 -11.73
C VAL A 101 4.21 14.34 -10.23
N HIS A 102 4.81 15.46 -9.85
CA HIS A 102 5.14 15.69 -8.46
C HIS A 102 3.87 15.90 -7.61
N VAL A 103 3.82 15.27 -6.43
CA VAL A 103 2.67 15.28 -5.51
C VAL A 103 2.25 16.68 -5.07
N PHE A 104 3.18 17.64 -5.00
CA PHE A 104 2.93 19.03 -4.60
C PHE A 104 2.89 20.01 -5.76
N ASP A 105 2.71 19.52 -7.00
CA ASP A 105 2.51 20.36 -8.18
C ASP A 105 1.06 20.29 -8.68
N PRO A 106 0.13 21.06 -8.08
CA PRO A 106 -1.27 21.04 -8.49
C PRO A 106 -1.49 21.55 -9.92
N PHE A 107 -0.62 22.40 -10.44
CA PHE A 107 -0.71 22.90 -11.81
C PHE A 107 -0.37 21.81 -12.82
N ALA A 108 0.49 20.86 -12.47
CA ALA A 108 0.79 19.71 -13.30
C ALA A 108 -0.25 18.59 -13.17
N PHE A 109 -0.68 18.25 -11.97
CA PHE A 109 -1.55 17.08 -11.77
C PHE A 109 -3.04 17.38 -11.97
N TYR A 110 -3.55 18.57 -11.63
CA TYR A 110 -4.99 18.85 -11.70
C TYR A 110 -5.56 18.81 -13.14
N PRO A 111 -4.91 19.38 -14.17
CA PRO A 111 -5.36 19.22 -15.55
C PRO A 111 -5.39 17.75 -16.03
N ARG A 112 -4.44 16.92 -15.57
CA ARG A 112 -4.45 15.48 -15.84
C ARG A 112 -5.60 14.78 -15.11
N MET A 113 -5.84 15.13 -13.85
CA MET A 113 -6.95 14.63 -13.03
C MET A 113 -8.30 14.91 -13.69
N CYS A 114 -8.49 16.10 -14.27
CA CYS A 114 -9.71 16.43 -15.02
C CYS A 114 -9.96 15.55 -16.25
N ARG A 115 -8.92 14.90 -16.80
CA ARG A 115 -9.01 13.98 -17.93
C ARG A 115 -9.05 12.52 -17.50
N THR A 116 -8.91 12.24 -16.22
CA THR A 116 -8.85 10.88 -15.64
C THR A 116 -10.24 10.37 -15.29
N LYS A 117 -10.49 9.07 -15.48
CA LYS A 117 -11.72 8.38 -15.09
C LYS A 117 -11.71 7.96 -13.63
N LEU A 118 -10.63 7.33 -13.21
CA LEU A 118 -10.48 6.73 -11.89
C LEU A 118 -9.29 7.35 -11.15
N TYR A 119 -9.55 7.85 -9.96
CA TYR A 119 -8.52 8.21 -9.00
C TYR A 119 -8.40 7.11 -7.95
N ILE A 120 -7.19 6.57 -7.78
CA ILE A 120 -6.88 5.58 -6.76
C ILE A 120 -6.06 6.26 -5.66
N ASN A 121 -6.60 6.30 -4.45
CA ASN A 121 -5.83 6.56 -3.24
C ASN A 121 -5.30 5.20 -2.79
N GLY A 122 -4.04 4.89 -3.11
CA GLY A 122 -3.54 3.54 -3.15
C GLY A 122 -2.57 3.18 -2.05
N GLY A 123 -3.01 2.20 -1.25
CA GLY A 123 -2.19 1.45 -0.30
C GLY A 123 -1.63 2.22 0.88
N GLY A 124 -1.10 1.48 1.84
CA GLY A 124 -0.54 2.04 3.05
C GLY A 124 -1.59 2.62 4.01
N SER A 125 -1.14 3.12 5.15
CA SER A 125 -1.99 3.79 6.15
C SER A 125 -1.99 5.31 5.93
N LEU A 126 -2.61 5.77 4.84
CA LEU A 126 -2.62 7.17 4.43
C LEU A 126 -3.59 8.03 5.25
N ILE A 127 -4.69 7.42 5.73
CA ILE A 127 -5.72 8.09 6.54
C ILE A 127 -5.45 7.82 8.02
N GLN A 128 -4.50 8.56 8.57
CA GLN A 128 -4.09 8.52 9.97
C GLN A 128 -3.45 9.86 10.38
N ASP A 129 -3.46 10.24 11.64
CA ASP A 129 -2.85 11.47 12.15
C ASP A 129 -1.78 11.22 13.24
N GLN A 130 -1.40 9.97 13.46
CA GLN A 130 -0.39 9.58 14.42
C GLN A 130 1.00 10.10 14.04
N THR A 131 1.33 10.10 12.76
CA THR A 131 2.60 10.61 12.27
C THR A 131 2.52 12.08 11.85
N SER A 132 1.42 12.50 11.20
CA SER A 132 1.28 13.88 10.72
C SER A 132 -0.16 14.23 10.33
N THR A 133 -0.75 15.20 11.02
CA THR A 133 -2.02 15.83 10.61
C THR A 133 -1.91 16.46 9.21
N ARG A 134 -0.75 17.03 8.85
CA ARG A 134 -0.52 17.62 7.52
C ARG A 134 -0.62 16.57 6.41
N SER A 135 -0.06 15.39 6.63
CA SER A 135 -0.16 14.27 5.68
C SER A 135 -1.60 13.84 5.48
N LEU A 136 -2.36 13.66 6.57
CA LEU A 136 -3.78 13.34 6.50
C LEU A 136 -4.55 14.38 5.68
N GLN A 137 -4.36 15.67 5.96
CA GLN A 137 -5.06 16.76 5.25
C GLN A 137 -4.71 16.76 3.76
N TYR A 138 -3.46 16.45 3.39
CA TYR A 138 -3.06 16.31 2.00
C TYR A 138 -3.86 15.22 1.27
N TYR A 139 -3.96 14.00 1.85
CA TYR A 139 -4.73 12.92 1.23
C TYR A 139 -6.23 13.23 1.16
N LEU A 140 -6.80 13.82 2.20
CA LEU A 140 -8.20 14.24 2.18
C LEU A 140 -8.46 15.32 1.11
N ALA A 141 -7.54 16.25 0.94
CA ALA A 141 -7.64 17.30 -0.09
C ALA A 141 -7.53 16.69 -1.50
N SER A 142 -6.60 15.76 -1.73
CA SER A 142 -6.43 15.11 -3.02
C SER A 142 -7.67 14.29 -3.43
N ILE A 143 -8.29 13.57 -2.49
CA ILE A 143 -9.57 12.86 -2.68
C ILE A 143 -10.68 13.84 -3.06
N ARG A 144 -10.80 14.98 -2.37
CA ARG A 144 -11.78 16.02 -2.70
C ARG A 144 -11.56 16.61 -4.08
N LEU A 145 -10.31 16.93 -4.43
CA LEU A 145 -9.96 17.45 -5.75
C LEU A 145 -10.30 16.44 -6.85
N ALA A 146 -10.02 15.15 -6.65
CA ALA A 146 -10.37 14.11 -7.60
C ALA A 146 -11.89 14.02 -7.82
N LYS A 147 -12.69 14.12 -6.75
CA LYS A 147 -14.14 14.14 -6.87
C LYS A 147 -14.66 15.38 -7.56
N LEU A 148 -14.11 16.56 -7.26
CA LEU A 148 -14.43 17.83 -7.93
C LEU A 148 -14.04 17.80 -9.41
N ALA A 149 -12.88 17.21 -9.73
CA ALA A 149 -12.47 16.97 -11.11
C ALA A 149 -13.37 15.95 -11.84
N GLY A 150 -14.31 15.28 -11.15
CA GLY A 150 -15.27 14.33 -11.71
C GLY A 150 -14.73 12.92 -11.86
N CYS A 151 -13.64 12.55 -11.18
CA CYS A 151 -13.15 11.19 -11.13
C CYS A 151 -14.09 10.30 -10.29
N ARG A 152 -14.11 9.00 -10.60
CA ARG A 152 -14.46 7.99 -9.61
C ARG A 152 -13.27 7.86 -8.64
N VAL A 153 -13.58 7.64 -7.37
CA VAL A 153 -12.56 7.60 -6.30
C VAL A 153 -12.60 6.24 -5.62
N LEU A 154 -11.48 5.54 -5.69
CA LEU A 154 -11.25 4.27 -5.02
C LEU A 154 -10.13 4.45 -4.00
N MET A 155 -10.36 4.04 -2.76
CA MET A 155 -9.29 3.78 -1.79
C MET A 155 -8.94 2.30 -1.87
N TYR A 156 -7.68 1.99 -2.16
CA TYR A 156 -7.28 0.64 -2.53
C TYR A 156 -6.26 0.05 -1.57
N GLY A 157 -6.60 -1.09 -0.94
CA GLY A 157 -5.73 -1.83 -0.03
C GLY A 157 -5.24 -0.98 1.15
N CYS A 158 -6.11 -0.11 1.66
CA CYS A 158 -5.73 0.87 2.67
C CYS A 158 -5.79 0.28 4.09
N GLY A 159 -4.81 0.68 4.94
CA GLY A 159 -4.99 0.72 6.36
C GLY A 159 -5.63 2.06 6.77
N ILE A 160 -6.54 2.06 7.71
CA ILE A 160 -7.20 3.26 8.23
C ILE A 160 -6.90 3.42 9.70
N GLY A 161 -6.51 4.62 10.08
CA GLY A 161 -6.28 5.00 11.47
C GLY A 161 -4.90 4.61 12.03
N PRO A 162 -4.69 4.90 13.33
CA PRO A 162 -5.62 5.66 14.16
C PRO A 162 -5.74 7.13 13.73
N VAL A 163 -6.96 7.69 13.82
CA VAL A 163 -7.20 9.12 13.68
C VAL A 163 -7.66 9.65 15.04
N ASN A 164 -6.71 10.21 15.80
CA ASN A 164 -6.93 10.55 17.21
C ASN A 164 -7.58 11.92 17.44
N VAL A 165 -7.26 12.88 16.57
CA VAL A 165 -7.79 14.25 16.70
C VAL A 165 -9.25 14.29 16.29
N PRO A 166 -10.20 14.71 17.16
CA PRO A 166 -11.64 14.70 16.84
C PRO A 166 -12.01 15.53 15.59
N ALA A 167 -11.32 16.64 15.35
CA ALA A 167 -11.53 17.45 14.14
C ALA A 167 -11.11 16.68 12.87
N ASN A 168 -10.00 15.97 12.93
CA ASN A 168 -9.49 15.13 11.83
C ASN A 168 -10.44 13.95 11.56
N ARG A 169 -10.95 13.28 12.60
CA ARG A 169 -11.97 12.23 12.46
C ARG A 169 -13.19 12.71 11.71
N ARG A 170 -13.75 13.86 12.11
CA ARG A 170 -14.92 14.45 11.45
C ARG A 170 -14.62 14.85 10.00
N ALA A 171 -13.43 15.38 9.73
CA ALA A 171 -13.00 15.77 8.38
C ALA A 171 -12.84 14.52 7.49
N ALA A 172 -12.17 13.48 7.98
CA ALA A 172 -11.96 12.21 7.27
C ALA A 172 -13.30 11.53 6.95
N ALA A 173 -14.18 11.38 7.94
CA ALA A 173 -15.51 10.80 7.75
C ALA A 173 -16.34 11.58 6.71
N ARG A 174 -16.32 12.90 6.77
CA ARG A 174 -17.04 13.75 5.82
C ARG A 174 -16.52 13.59 4.40
N VAL A 175 -15.20 13.57 4.22
CA VAL A 175 -14.59 13.40 2.90
C VAL A 175 -14.85 12.00 2.35
N MET A 176 -14.65 10.96 3.13
CA MET A 176 -14.89 9.59 2.68
C MET A 176 -16.36 9.37 2.32
N ASN A 177 -17.31 9.81 3.15
CA ASN A 177 -18.73 9.70 2.84
C ASN A 177 -19.16 10.48 1.59
N ARG A 178 -18.54 11.63 1.28
CA ARG A 178 -18.97 12.49 0.16
C ARG A 178 -18.22 12.21 -1.13
N CYS A 179 -16.97 11.80 -1.04
CA CYS A 179 -16.06 11.80 -2.18
C CYS A 179 -15.59 10.41 -2.61
N VAL A 180 -15.65 9.40 -1.74
CA VAL A 180 -15.16 8.05 -2.07
C VAL A 180 -16.30 7.18 -2.56
N ASP A 181 -16.08 6.46 -3.65
CA ASP A 181 -17.09 5.56 -4.24
C ASP A 181 -16.94 4.13 -3.71
N ALA A 182 -15.71 3.67 -3.44
CA ALA A 182 -15.43 2.37 -2.83
C ALA A 182 -14.12 2.39 -2.04
N ILE A 183 -14.02 1.50 -1.06
CA ILE A 183 -12.83 1.31 -0.21
C ILE A 183 -12.54 -0.19 -0.14
N THR A 184 -11.32 -0.59 -0.45
CA THR A 184 -10.79 -1.90 -0.09
C THR A 184 -9.79 -1.73 1.05
N LEU A 185 -9.94 -2.53 2.09
CA LEU A 185 -9.13 -2.52 3.28
C LEU A 185 -8.28 -3.77 3.33
N ARG A 186 -7.09 -3.66 3.91
CA ARG A 186 -6.21 -4.81 4.07
C ARG A 186 -6.42 -5.58 5.38
N GLU A 187 -7.24 -5.05 6.31
CA GLU A 187 -7.45 -5.60 7.64
C GLU A 187 -8.80 -5.20 8.25
N ASP A 188 -9.33 -6.05 9.13
CA ASP A 188 -10.61 -5.83 9.82
C ASP A 188 -10.58 -4.64 10.80
N LEU A 189 -9.44 -4.34 11.42
CA LEU A 189 -9.30 -3.20 12.32
C LEU A 189 -9.59 -1.87 11.62
N SER A 190 -9.19 -1.74 10.36
CA SER A 190 -9.50 -0.58 9.54
C SER A 190 -11.00 -0.45 9.26
N ALA A 191 -11.74 -1.56 9.12
CA ALA A 191 -13.18 -1.54 8.97
C ALA A 191 -13.89 -1.06 10.26
N GLN A 192 -13.43 -1.53 11.41
CA GLN A 192 -13.93 -1.08 12.71
C GLN A 192 -13.68 0.42 12.89
N GLU A 193 -12.49 0.92 12.50
CA GLU A 193 -12.17 2.34 12.59
C GLU A 193 -13.06 3.19 11.67
N LEU A 194 -13.33 2.75 10.44
CA LEU A 194 -14.29 3.41 9.53
C LEU A 194 -15.69 3.49 10.14
N GLN A 195 -16.15 2.39 10.73
CA GLN A 195 -17.45 2.33 11.40
C GLN A 195 -17.50 3.29 12.59
N ALA A 196 -16.45 3.29 13.43
CA ALA A 196 -16.33 4.18 14.58
C ALA A 196 -16.25 5.66 14.19
N MET A 197 -15.76 5.98 12.98
CA MET A 197 -15.79 7.33 12.42
C MET A 197 -17.13 7.70 11.78
N GLY A 198 -18.07 6.77 11.60
CA GLY A 198 -19.35 7.01 10.95
C GLY A 198 -19.24 7.06 9.40
N VAL A 199 -18.32 6.30 8.82
CA VAL A 199 -18.22 6.15 7.36
C VAL A 199 -19.17 5.05 6.90
N THR A 200 -20.21 5.43 6.17
CA THR A 200 -21.32 4.53 5.82
C THR A 200 -21.71 4.53 4.33
N ARG A 201 -21.28 5.53 3.56
CA ARG A 201 -21.71 5.69 2.17
C ARG A 201 -20.89 4.93 1.13
N PRO A 202 -19.53 4.89 1.21
CA PRO A 202 -18.76 4.11 0.26
C PRO A 202 -19.00 2.61 0.49
N LYS A 203 -18.92 1.81 -0.60
CA LYS A 203 -18.84 0.36 -0.45
C LYS A 203 -17.50 -0.03 0.16
N VAL A 204 -17.53 -0.78 1.25
CA VAL A 204 -16.32 -1.22 1.96
C VAL A 204 -16.15 -2.73 1.81
N TYR A 205 -14.94 -3.15 1.46
CA TYR A 205 -14.54 -4.54 1.32
C TYR A 205 -13.26 -4.78 2.11
N VAL A 206 -13.23 -5.82 2.92
CA VAL A 206 -11.99 -6.27 3.56
C VAL A 206 -11.34 -7.31 2.64
N THR A 207 -10.11 -7.06 2.28
CA THR A 207 -9.30 -7.89 1.38
C THR A 207 -7.94 -8.18 2.02
N ALA A 208 -6.87 -8.17 1.25
CA ALA A 208 -5.51 -8.30 1.75
C ALA A 208 -4.65 -7.12 1.31
N ASP A 209 -3.44 -7.00 1.87
CA ASP A 209 -2.47 -6.01 1.41
C ASP A 209 -2.10 -6.30 -0.06
N PRO A 210 -2.18 -5.29 -0.95
CA PRO A 210 -1.85 -5.48 -2.36
C PRO A 210 -0.45 -6.04 -2.62
N ALA A 211 0.50 -5.80 -1.73
CA ALA A 211 1.85 -6.32 -1.86
C ALA A 211 1.90 -7.87 -1.90
N LEU A 212 0.90 -8.56 -1.32
CA LEU A 212 0.79 -10.02 -1.39
C LEU A 212 0.54 -10.56 -2.81
N LEU A 213 0.13 -9.69 -3.75
CA LEU A 213 -0.05 -10.05 -5.17
C LEU A 213 1.26 -10.08 -5.95
N LEU A 214 2.37 -9.68 -5.34
CA LEU A 214 3.67 -9.70 -5.99
C LEU A 214 4.23 -11.13 -6.02
N THR A 215 4.70 -11.53 -7.18
CA THR A 215 5.48 -12.76 -7.33
C THR A 215 6.89 -12.53 -6.82
N PRO A 216 7.53 -13.55 -6.22
CA PRO A 216 8.95 -13.50 -5.89
C PRO A 216 9.81 -13.09 -7.08
N GLY A 217 10.96 -12.48 -6.83
CA GLY A 217 11.97 -12.23 -7.84
C GLY A 217 12.52 -13.55 -8.41
N SER A 218 13.14 -13.47 -9.60
CA SER A 218 13.85 -14.64 -10.14
C SER A 218 15.04 -15.00 -9.22
N GLU A 219 15.36 -16.26 -9.10
CA GLU A 219 16.53 -16.74 -8.33
C GLU A 219 17.80 -15.98 -8.73
N ARG A 220 18.03 -15.83 -10.03
CA ARG A 220 19.18 -15.06 -10.53
C ARG A 220 19.22 -13.61 -10.03
N ALA A 221 18.08 -12.96 -9.90
CA ALA A 221 18.00 -11.57 -9.37
C ALA A 221 18.30 -11.55 -7.86
N VAL A 222 17.82 -12.57 -7.13
CA VAL A 222 18.10 -12.75 -5.71
C VAL A 222 19.60 -13.02 -5.48
N ASP A 223 20.18 -13.94 -6.23
CA ASP A 223 21.61 -14.25 -6.15
C ASP A 223 22.49 -13.04 -6.43
N SER A 224 22.14 -12.29 -7.49
CA SER A 224 22.86 -11.05 -7.82
C SER A 224 22.77 -10.01 -6.71
N PHE A 225 21.60 -9.91 -6.06
CA PHE A 225 21.42 -9.02 -4.92
C PHE A 225 22.24 -9.45 -3.70
N LEU A 226 22.22 -10.75 -3.38
CA LEU A 226 23.00 -11.32 -2.27
C LEU A 226 24.49 -11.07 -2.47
N LEU A 227 25.01 -11.45 -3.63
CA LEU A 227 26.43 -11.24 -4.00
C LEU A 227 26.84 -9.77 -3.95
N GLY A 228 25.96 -8.87 -4.46
CA GLY A 228 26.20 -7.42 -4.42
C GLY A 228 26.24 -6.83 -3.00
N ASN A 229 25.71 -7.56 -2.01
CA ASN A 229 25.78 -7.21 -0.59
C ASN A 229 26.76 -8.08 0.21
N GLY A 230 27.65 -8.80 -0.45
CA GLY A 230 28.65 -9.64 0.20
C GLY A 230 28.10 -10.89 0.88
N LEU A 231 26.93 -11.36 0.46
CA LEU A 231 26.26 -12.55 0.98
C LEU A 231 26.36 -13.71 -0.03
N ASP A 232 26.57 -14.92 0.48
CA ASP A 232 26.64 -16.13 -0.34
C ASP A 232 25.21 -16.58 -0.73
N PRO A 233 24.85 -16.72 -2.02
CA PRO A 233 23.56 -17.26 -2.44
C PRO A 233 23.19 -18.63 -1.86
N ALA A 234 24.20 -19.47 -1.53
CA ALA A 234 23.98 -20.76 -0.88
C ALA A 234 23.86 -20.66 0.66
N GLY A 235 24.05 -19.48 1.23
CA GLY A 235 24.00 -19.24 2.67
C GLY A 235 22.59 -19.40 3.25
N GLN A 236 22.55 -19.70 4.56
CA GLN A 236 21.30 -19.72 5.32
C GLN A 236 21.18 -18.47 6.16
N TYR A 237 20.07 -17.76 5.99
CA TYR A 237 19.87 -16.45 6.57
C TYR A 237 18.62 -16.34 7.42
N ALA A 238 18.70 -15.52 8.47
CA ALA A 238 17.54 -15.01 9.19
C ALA A 238 17.41 -13.51 8.91
N LEU A 239 16.30 -13.10 8.28
CA LEU A 239 16.05 -11.70 7.98
C LEU A 239 15.40 -10.99 9.16
N PHE A 240 15.99 -9.89 9.59
CA PHE A 240 15.46 -8.96 10.56
C PHE A 240 15.06 -7.67 9.84
N VAL A 241 13.75 -7.45 9.74
CA VAL A 241 13.19 -6.22 9.15
C VAL A 241 12.74 -5.33 10.30
N LEU A 242 13.55 -4.34 10.61
CA LEU A 242 13.37 -3.48 11.79
C LEU A 242 13.03 -2.06 11.36
N ARG A 243 12.18 -1.43 12.17
CA ARG A 243 11.90 0.00 12.06
C ARG A 243 11.91 0.62 13.46
N PRO A 244 12.69 1.66 13.70
CA PRO A 244 12.62 2.43 14.96
C PRO A 244 11.19 2.96 15.17
N TRP A 245 10.66 2.71 16.35
CA TRP A 245 9.35 3.16 16.80
C TRP A 245 9.39 3.54 18.28
N GLN A 246 8.34 4.14 18.82
CA GLN A 246 8.28 4.48 20.22
C GLN A 246 8.56 3.24 21.11
N GLY A 247 9.48 3.34 22.05
CA GLY A 247 9.92 2.25 22.92
C GLY A 247 10.83 1.22 22.22
N PHE A 248 11.38 1.51 21.03
CA PHE A 248 12.29 0.61 20.33
C PHE A 248 13.58 0.40 21.13
N ASP A 249 14.15 1.47 21.69
CA ASP A 249 15.41 1.41 22.45
C ASP A 249 15.32 0.51 23.69
N GLU A 250 14.16 0.49 24.34
CA GLU A 250 13.89 -0.39 25.50
C GLU A 250 13.90 -1.88 25.09
N LYS A 251 13.56 -2.21 23.84
CA LYS A 251 13.49 -3.57 23.30
C LYS A 251 14.77 -4.00 22.60
N PHE A 252 15.71 -3.08 22.41
CA PHE A 252 16.95 -3.36 21.68
C PHE A 252 17.78 -4.50 22.30
N PRO A 253 17.95 -4.61 23.66
CA PRO A 253 18.65 -5.75 24.26
C PRO A 253 18.00 -7.10 23.91
N ALA A 254 16.67 -7.19 23.99
CA ALA A 254 15.95 -8.42 23.65
C ALA A 254 16.10 -8.79 22.15
N LEU A 255 16.23 -7.80 21.29
CA LEU A 255 16.49 -8.01 19.85
C LEU A 255 17.90 -8.57 19.64
N VAL A 256 18.90 -8.04 20.33
CA VAL A 256 20.28 -8.56 20.30
C VAL A 256 20.31 -10.00 20.77
N ASP A 257 19.63 -10.32 21.88
CA ASP A 257 19.54 -11.68 22.40
C ASP A 257 18.86 -12.63 21.41
N ALA A 258 17.76 -12.20 20.78
CA ALA A 258 17.06 -12.98 19.76
C ALA A 258 17.97 -13.25 18.54
N THR A 259 18.72 -12.23 18.09
CA THR A 259 19.65 -12.34 16.98
C THR A 259 20.77 -13.34 17.29
N ASN A 260 21.37 -13.25 18.48
CA ASN A 260 22.39 -14.17 18.94
C ASN A 260 21.85 -15.61 19.09
N TYR A 261 20.64 -15.75 19.63
CA TYR A 261 19.97 -17.04 19.77
C TYR A 261 19.76 -17.74 18.43
N VAL A 262 19.27 -16.99 17.42
CA VAL A 262 19.05 -17.51 16.08
C VAL A 262 20.36 -17.98 15.44
N ASN A 263 21.40 -17.18 15.56
CA ASN A 263 22.73 -17.53 15.04
C ASN A 263 23.32 -18.78 15.74
N GLN A 264 23.31 -18.79 17.07
CA GLN A 264 23.92 -19.88 17.84
C GLN A 264 23.15 -21.19 17.71
N LYS A 265 21.82 -21.16 17.79
CA LYS A 265 20.97 -22.36 17.82
C LYS A 265 20.73 -22.94 16.43
N TYR A 266 20.46 -22.08 15.45
CA TYR A 266 20.04 -22.51 14.12
C TYR A 266 21.13 -22.35 13.06
N ARG A 267 22.27 -21.75 13.42
CA ARG A 267 23.41 -21.47 12.51
C ARG A 267 23.03 -20.60 11.31
N LEU A 268 21.97 -19.77 11.49
CA LEU A 268 21.55 -18.82 10.46
C LEU A 268 22.35 -17.53 10.60
N THR A 269 22.80 -16.98 9.48
CA THR A 269 23.44 -15.66 9.47
C THR A 269 22.36 -14.57 9.61
N PRO A 270 22.40 -13.73 10.65
CA PRO A 270 21.47 -12.61 10.77
C PRO A 270 21.73 -11.55 9.70
N VAL A 271 20.68 -11.17 8.98
CA VAL A 271 20.72 -10.09 8.00
C VAL A 271 19.68 -9.04 8.35
N PHE A 272 20.13 -7.81 8.57
CA PHE A 272 19.25 -6.67 8.81
C PHE A 272 18.87 -6.03 7.48
N PHE A 273 17.56 -6.05 7.18
CA PHE A 273 17.04 -5.57 5.91
C PHE A 273 16.30 -4.25 6.08
N CYS A 274 16.78 -3.22 5.41
CA CYS A 274 16.19 -1.88 5.46
C CYS A 274 15.14 -1.71 4.34
N LEU A 275 13.91 -1.38 4.71
CA LEU A 275 12.84 -1.09 3.76
C LEU A 275 12.80 0.38 3.36
N GLU A 276 13.27 1.28 4.20
CA GLU A 276 13.35 2.73 3.99
C GLU A 276 14.66 3.24 4.59
N PRO A 277 15.79 3.22 3.82
CA PRO A 277 17.13 3.47 4.36
C PRO A 277 17.25 4.77 5.14
N GLU A 278 16.60 5.85 4.70
CA GLU A 278 16.63 7.15 5.39
C GLU A 278 16.04 7.12 6.82
N ARG A 279 15.19 6.12 7.13
CA ARG A 279 14.51 6.00 8.42
C ARG A 279 14.95 4.79 9.22
N ASP A 280 15.36 3.73 8.54
CA ASP A 280 15.67 2.44 9.15
C ASP A 280 17.17 2.33 9.49
N LEU A 281 18.02 3.17 8.88
CA LEU A 281 19.42 3.28 9.24
C LEU A 281 19.62 4.43 10.24
N PRO A 282 20.50 4.24 11.24
CA PRO A 282 20.89 5.35 12.10
C PRO A 282 21.60 6.44 11.25
N PRO A 283 21.48 7.72 11.63
CA PRO A 283 22.25 8.77 10.99
C PRO A 283 23.74 8.46 11.12
N SER A 284 24.45 8.45 10.01
CA SER A 284 25.89 8.25 9.90
C SER A 284 26.67 9.40 10.50
#